data_cef98503a5b10c77d04b0f82994161bc
#
_entry.id   cef98503a5b10c77d04b0f82994161bc
#
_cell.length_a   1.000
_cell.length_b   1.000
_cell.length_c   1.000
_cell.angle_alpha   90.00
_cell.angle_beta   90.00
_cell.angle_gamma   90.00
#
_symmetry.space_group_name_H-M   'P 1'
#
loop_
_entity.id
_entity.type
_entity.pdbx_description
1 polymer ?
#
loop_
_entity_poly.entity_id
_entity_poly.type
_entity_poly.pdbx_seq_one_letter_code
_entity_poly.pdbx_strand_id
1 'polypeptide(L)'
;MKILKTRALRGPNYWSNWRHYLIVMKVDLEEMEHYPSNEIEGFAERLENLIPSLYEHRCSRGYEGGFLERVREGTWMGHIMEHVALELQVLAGMQCGFGRARGDGKEGVYNVVFSYEEEKAGRYAAEAAFALGEALISNQPYDIDKDIQTLRQTREDERFGPSTASIVKEAKKRNIPILRLNEYSLVQLWWGIHQQRIQATTTGKTSSIGLEIASDKQETKNILYNNAAPVPYGLIIESPGEVEATALKVGFPVVIKPVDAHQGKGATINVNNTEDASRAFEAAREFSSRVVIEKYIQGNDYR
;
A
#
# COMPACT_ATOMS: atom_id res chain seq x y z
N MET A 1 9.24 -20.96 -24.96
CA MET A 1 10.04 -20.34 -23.85
C MET A 1 9.55 -20.88 -22.50
N LYS A 2 10.34 -20.69 -21.42
CA LYS A 2 9.99 -21.25 -20.10
C LYS A 2 10.50 -20.36 -18.97
N ILE A 3 9.65 -20.04 -17.99
CA ILE A 3 10.08 -19.44 -16.73
C ILE A 3 10.68 -20.55 -15.84
N LEU A 4 11.96 -20.44 -15.50
CA LEU A 4 12.64 -21.37 -14.63
C LEU A 4 12.47 -21.04 -13.15
N LYS A 5 12.51 -19.73 -12.81
CA LYS A 5 12.39 -19.26 -11.43
C LYS A 5 12.11 -17.77 -11.38
N THR A 6 11.25 -17.33 -10.46
CA THR A 6 11.06 -15.93 -10.13
C THR A 6 11.36 -15.68 -8.66
N ARG A 7 12.19 -14.66 -8.37
CA ARG A 7 12.57 -14.23 -7.01
C ARG A 7 12.36 -12.75 -6.84
N ALA A 8 11.94 -12.34 -5.65
CA ALA A 8 11.97 -10.94 -5.24
C ALA A 8 13.18 -10.69 -4.34
N LEU A 9 13.92 -9.62 -4.62
CA LEU A 9 15.01 -9.11 -3.79
C LEU A 9 14.47 -7.92 -2.98
N ARG A 10 14.76 -7.88 -1.68
CA ARG A 10 14.20 -6.92 -0.73
C ARG A 10 15.28 -6.14 0.03
N GLY A 11 16.47 -6.03 -0.52
CA GLY A 11 17.60 -5.39 0.13
C GLY A 11 18.82 -5.25 -0.78
N PRO A 12 19.99 -4.96 -0.23
CA PRO A 12 21.23 -4.85 -0.99
C PRO A 12 21.45 -6.08 -1.87
N ASN A 13 21.82 -5.85 -3.11
CA ASN A 13 21.97 -6.91 -4.10
C ASN A 13 23.08 -6.56 -5.12
N TYR A 14 23.53 -7.55 -5.89
CA TYR A 14 24.58 -7.38 -6.88
C TYR A 14 24.11 -6.82 -8.24
N TRP A 15 22.79 -6.69 -8.44
CA TRP A 15 22.23 -6.15 -9.67
C TRP A 15 22.26 -4.63 -9.71
N SER A 16 22.09 -3.99 -8.54
CA SER A 16 22.09 -2.55 -8.42
C SER A 16 22.50 -2.10 -7.01
N ASN A 17 23.40 -1.12 -6.94
CA ASN A 17 23.78 -0.49 -5.66
C ASN A 17 22.69 0.43 -5.10
N TRP A 18 21.73 0.86 -5.95
CA TRP A 18 20.72 1.86 -5.61
C TRP A 18 19.32 1.29 -5.48
N ARG A 19 19.04 0.20 -6.19
CA ARG A 19 17.69 -0.40 -6.27
C ARG A 19 17.68 -1.68 -5.47
N HIS A 20 16.97 -1.66 -4.36
CA HIS A 20 16.92 -2.77 -3.42
C HIS A 20 15.70 -3.68 -3.61
N TYR A 21 14.70 -3.21 -4.36
CA TYR A 21 13.45 -3.93 -4.61
C TYR A 21 13.40 -4.34 -6.07
N LEU A 22 13.81 -5.57 -6.34
CA LEU A 22 13.91 -6.10 -7.70
C LEU A 22 13.23 -7.46 -7.82
N ILE A 23 12.53 -7.68 -8.93
CA ILE A 23 12.19 -9.03 -9.39
C ILE A 23 13.35 -9.53 -10.24
N VAL A 24 13.70 -10.79 -10.04
CA VAL A 24 14.63 -11.54 -10.89
C VAL A 24 13.88 -12.73 -11.43
N MET A 25 13.47 -12.66 -12.68
CA MET A 25 12.86 -13.75 -13.43
C MET A 25 13.92 -14.41 -14.28
N LYS A 26 14.19 -15.69 -14.02
CA LYS A 26 15.10 -16.52 -14.83
C LYS A 26 14.26 -17.25 -15.88
N VAL A 27 14.57 -17.00 -17.15
CA VAL A 27 13.87 -17.57 -18.29
C VAL A 27 14.84 -18.40 -19.15
N ASP A 28 14.33 -19.46 -19.73
CA ASP A 28 14.99 -20.20 -20.82
C ASP A 28 14.20 -19.86 -22.10
N LEU A 29 14.88 -19.27 -23.07
CA LEU A 29 14.28 -18.87 -24.34
C LEU A 29 14.07 -20.07 -25.27
N GLU A 30 14.71 -21.21 -24.96
CA GLU A 30 14.65 -22.42 -25.78
C GLU A 30 14.98 -22.08 -27.26
N GLU A 31 14.16 -22.47 -28.20
CA GLU A 31 14.36 -22.20 -29.64
C GLU A 31 14.38 -20.69 -29.97
N MET A 32 13.73 -19.84 -29.14
CA MET A 32 13.68 -18.40 -29.36
C MET A 32 15.03 -17.70 -29.14
N GLU A 33 16.05 -18.38 -28.62
CA GLU A 33 17.42 -17.87 -28.58
C GLU A 33 17.99 -17.61 -29.98
N HIS A 34 17.52 -18.32 -30.98
CA HIS A 34 17.98 -18.18 -32.36
C HIS A 34 17.18 -17.17 -33.18
N TYR A 35 16.07 -16.64 -32.62
CA TYR A 35 15.16 -15.73 -33.32
C TYR A 35 15.07 -14.36 -32.59
N PRO A 36 15.98 -13.41 -32.90
CA PRO A 36 15.83 -12.06 -32.41
C PRO A 36 14.56 -11.39 -32.95
N SER A 37 14.08 -10.34 -32.28
CA SER A 37 12.78 -9.71 -32.57
C SER A 37 12.58 -9.25 -34.01
N ASN A 38 13.64 -8.89 -34.74
CA ASN A 38 13.57 -8.50 -36.16
C ASN A 38 13.39 -9.69 -37.09
N GLU A 39 13.63 -10.91 -36.65
CA GLU A 39 13.38 -12.13 -37.43
C GLU A 39 11.97 -12.71 -37.21
N ILE A 40 11.20 -12.12 -36.31
CA ILE A 40 9.81 -12.49 -36.04
C ILE A 40 8.90 -11.53 -36.80
N GLU A 41 8.26 -12.03 -37.85
CA GLU A 41 7.43 -11.23 -38.78
C GLU A 41 6.36 -10.40 -38.01
N GLY A 42 6.35 -9.07 -38.21
CA GLY A 42 5.38 -8.14 -37.63
C GLY A 42 5.44 -7.99 -36.12
N PHE A 43 6.48 -8.51 -35.43
CA PHE A 43 6.58 -8.47 -33.99
C PHE A 43 6.67 -7.04 -33.43
N ALA A 44 7.52 -6.20 -34.03
CA ALA A 44 7.75 -4.84 -33.54
C ALA A 44 6.47 -3.99 -33.65
N GLU A 45 5.74 -4.11 -34.75
CA GLU A 45 4.48 -3.40 -34.98
C GLU A 45 3.39 -3.87 -34.02
N ARG A 46 3.29 -5.17 -33.77
CA ARG A 46 2.34 -5.71 -32.78
C ARG A 46 2.63 -5.21 -31.38
N LEU A 47 3.90 -5.20 -30.96
CA LEU A 47 4.31 -4.71 -29.65
C LEU A 47 4.00 -3.22 -29.49
N GLU A 48 4.35 -2.40 -30.49
CA GLU A 48 4.10 -0.96 -30.47
C GLU A 48 2.60 -0.63 -30.47
N ASN A 49 1.80 -1.34 -31.26
CA ASN A 49 0.34 -1.17 -31.28
C ASN A 49 -0.31 -1.59 -29.95
N LEU A 50 0.22 -2.62 -29.28
CA LEU A 50 -0.32 -3.12 -28.02
C LEU A 50 0.07 -2.23 -26.84
N ILE A 51 1.30 -1.70 -26.83
CA ILE A 51 1.84 -0.85 -25.75
C ILE A 51 2.53 0.39 -26.37
N PRO A 52 1.77 1.38 -26.86
CA PRO A 52 2.34 2.57 -27.49
C PRO A 52 3.27 3.37 -26.57
N SER A 53 3.02 3.34 -25.26
CA SER A 53 3.82 4.04 -24.24
C SER A 53 5.25 3.51 -24.09
N LEU A 54 5.57 2.34 -24.64
CA LEU A 54 6.96 1.88 -24.77
C LEU A 54 7.86 2.82 -25.59
N TYR A 55 7.27 3.74 -26.35
CA TYR A 55 8.00 4.83 -27.02
C TYR A 55 8.75 5.72 -26.02
N GLU A 56 8.23 5.91 -24.80
CA GLU A 56 8.90 6.69 -23.75
C GLU A 56 10.18 6.01 -23.21
N HIS A 57 10.34 4.71 -23.48
CA HIS A 57 11.49 3.94 -23.01
C HIS A 57 12.76 4.25 -23.83
N ARG A 58 13.74 4.80 -23.13
CA ARG A 58 15.01 5.24 -23.73
C ARG A 58 16.01 4.11 -23.94
N CYS A 59 15.91 3.06 -23.10
CA CYS A 59 16.84 1.93 -23.12
C CYS A 59 18.32 2.40 -23.01
N SER A 60 19.26 1.62 -23.55
CA SER A 60 20.68 1.99 -23.66
C SER A 60 20.96 3.08 -24.72
N ARG A 61 19.99 3.45 -25.54
CA ARG A 61 20.11 4.51 -26.55
C ARG A 61 20.08 5.91 -25.92
N GLY A 62 19.36 6.08 -24.81
CA GLY A 62 19.31 7.32 -24.05
C GLY A 62 18.29 8.35 -24.55
N TYR A 63 17.51 8.06 -25.58
CA TYR A 63 16.43 8.91 -26.15
C TYR A 63 15.12 8.15 -26.27
N GLU A 64 14.01 8.87 -26.35
CA GLU A 64 12.67 8.34 -26.55
C GLU A 64 12.55 7.58 -27.87
N GLY A 65 11.87 6.44 -27.87
CA GLY A 65 11.84 5.52 -29.01
C GLY A 65 13.02 4.56 -29.10
N GLY A 66 14.10 4.79 -28.35
CA GLY A 66 15.33 4.00 -28.44
C GLY A 66 15.13 2.51 -28.12
N PHE A 67 14.12 2.16 -27.30
CA PHE A 67 13.76 0.78 -27.06
C PHE A 67 13.10 0.14 -28.31
N LEU A 68 12.11 0.80 -28.89
CA LEU A 68 11.41 0.29 -30.08
C LEU A 68 12.33 0.19 -31.29
N GLU A 69 13.29 1.13 -31.42
CA GLU A 69 14.32 1.04 -32.44
C GLU A 69 15.16 -0.25 -32.28
N ARG A 70 15.57 -0.57 -31.04
CA ARG A 70 16.28 -1.82 -30.76
C ARG A 70 15.44 -3.07 -31.03
N VAL A 71 14.14 -3.00 -30.81
CA VAL A 71 13.23 -4.10 -31.18
C VAL A 71 13.20 -4.30 -32.69
N ARG A 72 13.22 -3.22 -33.49
CA ARG A 72 13.27 -3.29 -34.95
C ARG A 72 14.60 -3.74 -35.50
N GLU A 73 15.70 -3.36 -34.85
CA GLU A 73 17.05 -3.78 -35.23
C GLU A 73 17.36 -5.25 -34.85
N GLY A 74 16.69 -5.76 -33.88
CA GLY A 74 16.85 -7.11 -33.33
C GLY A 74 17.34 -7.13 -31.89
N THR A 75 16.55 -7.72 -31.01
CA THR A 75 16.91 -7.99 -29.63
C THR A 75 16.21 -9.25 -29.13
N TRP A 76 16.70 -9.80 -28.01
CA TRP A 76 16.15 -11.04 -27.45
C TRP A 76 14.95 -10.79 -26.52
N MET A 77 14.11 -11.79 -26.41
CA MET A 77 12.87 -11.74 -25.64
C MET A 77 13.11 -11.39 -24.16
N GLY A 78 14.24 -11.79 -23.56
CA GLY A 78 14.57 -11.41 -22.18
C GLY A 78 14.67 -9.89 -21.99
N HIS A 79 15.18 -9.16 -22.95
CA HIS A 79 15.26 -7.69 -22.92
C HIS A 79 13.86 -7.07 -23.14
N ILE A 80 13.06 -7.64 -24.01
CA ILE A 80 11.69 -7.17 -24.26
C ILE A 80 10.80 -7.37 -23.04
N MET A 81 10.85 -8.55 -22.42
CA MET A 81 10.13 -8.84 -21.17
C MET A 81 10.47 -7.89 -20.03
N GLU A 82 11.73 -7.47 -19.93
CA GLU A 82 12.16 -6.47 -18.95
C GLU A 82 11.41 -5.15 -19.12
N HIS A 83 11.41 -4.60 -20.34
CA HIS A 83 10.73 -3.35 -20.64
C HIS A 83 9.21 -3.46 -20.49
N VAL A 84 8.62 -4.55 -20.95
CA VAL A 84 7.18 -4.82 -20.81
C VAL A 84 6.77 -4.92 -19.33
N ALA A 85 7.53 -5.66 -18.51
CA ALA A 85 7.23 -5.80 -17.08
C ALA A 85 7.32 -4.48 -16.31
N LEU A 86 8.23 -3.58 -16.72
CA LEU A 86 8.29 -2.22 -16.18
C LEU A 86 7.07 -1.40 -16.60
N GLU A 87 6.76 -1.41 -17.90
CA GLU A 87 5.69 -0.59 -18.45
C GLU A 87 4.30 -1.00 -17.93
N LEU A 88 4.02 -2.29 -17.81
CA LEU A 88 2.78 -2.76 -17.20
C LEU A 88 2.56 -2.21 -15.78
N GLN A 89 3.62 -2.14 -14.98
CA GLN A 89 3.56 -1.56 -13.64
C GLN A 89 3.35 -0.03 -13.70
N VAL A 90 3.99 0.67 -14.64
CA VAL A 90 3.84 2.11 -14.84
C VAL A 90 2.41 2.45 -15.28
N LEU A 91 1.84 1.72 -16.24
CA LEU A 91 0.45 1.86 -16.69
C LEU A 91 -0.58 1.58 -15.58
N ALA A 92 -0.21 0.76 -14.59
CA ALA A 92 -0.99 0.56 -13.38
C ALA A 92 -0.77 1.66 -12.31
N GLY A 93 0.07 2.67 -12.59
CA GLY A 93 0.32 3.83 -11.74
C GLY A 93 1.43 3.62 -10.68
N MET A 94 2.27 2.60 -10.83
CA MET A 94 3.44 2.36 -9.99
C MET A 94 4.68 3.07 -10.52
N GLN A 95 5.63 3.39 -9.62
CA GLN A 95 6.89 4.06 -9.99
C GLN A 95 8.02 3.04 -10.14
N CYS A 96 8.20 2.56 -11.35
CA CYS A 96 9.24 1.61 -11.71
C CYS A 96 10.08 2.17 -12.87
N GLY A 97 11.37 1.85 -12.95
CA GLY A 97 12.19 2.41 -14.03
C GLY A 97 13.61 1.85 -14.13
N PHE A 98 13.92 0.80 -13.37
CA PHE A 98 15.20 0.12 -13.48
C PHE A 98 14.98 -1.30 -14.00
N GLY A 99 15.70 -1.65 -15.06
CA GLY A 99 15.69 -2.99 -15.60
C GLY A 99 17.04 -3.40 -16.20
N ARG A 100 17.26 -4.69 -16.29
CA ARG A 100 18.41 -5.34 -16.93
C ARG A 100 18.07 -6.77 -17.36
N ALA A 101 18.40 -7.13 -18.59
CA ALA A 101 18.41 -8.52 -19.03
C ALA A 101 19.85 -8.97 -19.27
N ARG A 102 20.26 -10.10 -18.72
CA ARG A 102 21.60 -10.67 -18.88
C ARG A 102 21.59 -12.18 -18.95
N GLY A 103 22.39 -12.73 -19.82
CA GLY A 103 22.65 -14.17 -19.87
C GLY A 103 23.17 -14.73 -18.55
N ASP A 104 22.80 -15.96 -18.25
CA ASP A 104 23.15 -16.66 -17.00
C ASP A 104 24.36 -17.60 -17.16
N GLY A 105 25.12 -17.47 -18.27
CA GLY A 105 26.25 -18.33 -18.60
C GLY A 105 25.87 -19.66 -19.29
N LYS A 106 24.60 -19.96 -19.43
CA LYS A 106 24.06 -21.04 -20.25
C LYS A 106 23.35 -20.43 -21.45
N GLU A 107 23.57 -20.97 -22.65
CA GLU A 107 22.89 -20.56 -23.88
C GLU A 107 21.38 -20.59 -23.70
N GLY A 108 20.69 -19.58 -24.18
CA GLY A 108 19.24 -19.40 -24.09
C GLY A 108 18.72 -19.03 -22.71
N VAL A 109 19.56 -18.98 -21.67
CA VAL A 109 19.10 -18.69 -20.31
C VAL A 109 19.45 -17.26 -19.90
N TYR A 110 18.42 -16.50 -19.53
CA TYR A 110 18.54 -15.10 -19.14
C TYR A 110 17.97 -14.83 -17.75
N ASN A 111 18.60 -13.90 -17.04
CA ASN A 111 18.03 -13.24 -15.88
C ASN A 111 17.41 -11.91 -16.33
N VAL A 112 16.10 -11.83 -16.27
CA VAL A 112 15.31 -10.62 -16.50
C VAL A 112 15.08 -9.98 -15.16
N VAL A 113 15.64 -8.78 -14.95
CA VAL A 113 15.67 -8.08 -13.67
C VAL A 113 15.00 -6.74 -13.83
N PHE A 114 14.04 -6.41 -12.98
CA PHE A 114 13.37 -5.12 -13.01
C PHE A 114 12.89 -4.71 -11.62
N SER A 115 12.75 -3.39 -11.43
CA SER A 115 12.28 -2.83 -10.16
C SER A 115 10.78 -3.01 -9.98
N TYR A 116 10.35 -3.09 -8.73
CA TYR A 116 8.94 -3.11 -8.36
C TYR A 116 8.65 -2.11 -7.24
N GLU A 117 7.41 -1.63 -7.17
CA GLU A 117 6.89 -0.84 -6.06
C GLU A 117 6.25 -1.74 -5.01
N GLU A 118 5.38 -2.67 -5.45
CA GLU A 118 4.74 -3.69 -4.63
C GLU A 118 5.11 -5.09 -5.14
N GLU A 119 5.54 -5.98 -4.24
CA GLU A 119 6.14 -7.27 -4.63
C GLU A 119 5.19 -8.17 -5.41
N LYS A 120 3.92 -8.29 -4.96
CA LYS A 120 2.95 -9.14 -5.66
C LYS A 120 2.67 -8.63 -7.07
N ALA A 121 2.58 -7.30 -7.23
CA ALA A 121 2.45 -6.68 -8.54
C ALA A 121 3.66 -6.95 -9.44
N GLY A 122 4.89 -6.81 -8.89
CA GLY A 122 6.10 -7.11 -9.64
C GLY A 122 6.20 -8.58 -10.08
N ARG A 123 5.75 -9.53 -9.24
CA ARG A 123 5.69 -10.95 -9.60
C ARG A 123 4.68 -11.21 -10.71
N TYR A 124 3.49 -10.61 -10.59
CA TYR A 124 2.47 -10.70 -11.63
C TYR A 124 2.95 -10.08 -12.94
N ALA A 125 3.60 -8.91 -12.89
CA ALA A 125 4.16 -8.26 -14.09
C ALA A 125 5.21 -9.12 -14.80
N ALA A 126 5.98 -9.93 -14.06
CA ALA A 126 6.90 -10.91 -14.66
C ALA A 126 6.16 -11.97 -15.48
N GLU A 127 5.10 -12.55 -14.92
CA GLU A 127 4.27 -13.57 -15.57
C GLU A 127 3.51 -12.99 -16.76
N ALA A 128 2.93 -11.81 -16.63
CA ALA A 128 2.22 -11.10 -17.68
C ALA A 128 3.15 -10.74 -18.86
N ALA A 129 4.35 -10.21 -18.57
CA ALA A 129 5.34 -9.90 -19.61
C ALA A 129 5.81 -11.14 -20.38
N PHE A 130 5.93 -12.26 -19.70
CA PHE A 130 6.24 -13.55 -20.33
C PHE A 130 5.09 -14.01 -21.26
N ALA A 131 3.86 -14.05 -20.73
CA ALA A 131 2.68 -14.46 -21.49
C ALA A 131 2.40 -13.53 -22.71
N LEU A 132 2.57 -12.23 -22.53
CA LEU A 132 2.47 -11.24 -23.60
C LEU A 132 3.52 -11.50 -24.69
N GLY A 133 4.77 -11.78 -24.29
CA GLY A 133 5.84 -12.13 -25.22
C GLY A 133 5.50 -13.37 -26.06
N GLU A 134 4.98 -14.44 -25.44
CA GLU A 134 4.54 -15.64 -26.17
C GLU A 134 3.37 -15.36 -27.12
N ALA A 135 2.39 -14.56 -26.69
CA ALA A 135 1.27 -14.18 -27.55
C ALA A 135 1.73 -13.38 -28.78
N LEU A 136 2.66 -12.44 -28.60
CA LEU A 136 3.21 -11.64 -29.70
C LEU A 136 4.04 -12.50 -30.68
N ILE A 137 4.84 -13.44 -30.19
CA ILE A 137 5.59 -14.39 -31.03
C ILE A 137 4.63 -15.22 -31.88
N SER A 138 3.58 -15.75 -31.27
CA SER A 138 2.60 -16.64 -31.92
C SER A 138 1.52 -15.87 -32.68
N ASN A 139 1.60 -14.55 -32.78
CA ASN A 139 0.60 -13.67 -33.38
C ASN A 139 -0.83 -13.94 -32.86
N GLN A 140 -0.96 -14.11 -31.53
CA GLN A 140 -2.23 -14.31 -30.85
C GLN A 140 -2.71 -13.00 -30.20
N PRO A 141 -4.03 -12.77 -30.12
CA PRO A 141 -4.55 -11.61 -29.41
C PRO A 141 -4.19 -11.69 -27.92
N TYR A 142 -3.94 -10.52 -27.32
CA TYR A 142 -3.61 -10.40 -25.91
C TYR A 142 -4.40 -9.27 -25.25
N ASP A 143 -5.00 -9.55 -24.08
CA ASP A 143 -5.78 -8.59 -23.31
C ASP A 143 -4.90 -7.91 -22.27
N ILE A 144 -4.22 -6.84 -22.68
CA ILE A 144 -3.36 -6.05 -21.78
C ILE A 144 -4.17 -5.28 -20.73
N ASP A 145 -5.39 -4.87 -21.01
CA ASP A 145 -6.23 -4.11 -20.09
C ASP A 145 -6.57 -4.93 -18.86
N LYS A 146 -6.78 -6.22 -19.01
CA LYS A 146 -6.97 -7.16 -17.92
C LYS A 146 -5.75 -7.19 -16.98
N ASP A 147 -4.53 -7.22 -17.53
CA ASP A 147 -3.31 -7.22 -16.72
C ASP A 147 -3.13 -5.91 -15.99
N ILE A 148 -3.36 -4.77 -16.66
CA ILE A 148 -3.29 -3.45 -16.06
C ILE A 148 -4.31 -3.32 -14.91
N GLN A 149 -5.53 -3.82 -15.08
CA GLN A 149 -6.56 -3.82 -14.04
C GLN A 149 -6.16 -4.71 -12.85
N THR A 150 -5.64 -5.90 -13.12
CA THR A 150 -5.13 -6.81 -12.08
C THR A 150 -3.99 -6.19 -11.28
N LEU A 151 -3.06 -5.52 -11.96
CA LEU A 151 -1.96 -4.80 -11.33
C LEU A 151 -2.44 -3.62 -10.49
N ARG A 152 -3.44 -2.86 -10.95
CA ARG A 152 -4.06 -1.77 -10.19
C ARG A 152 -4.74 -2.29 -8.92
N GLN A 153 -5.51 -3.38 -9.02
CA GLN A 153 -6.16 -4.00 -7.88
C GLN A 153 -5.12 -4.51 -6.89
N THR A 154 -4.10 -5.24 -7.36
CA THR A 154 -3.01 -5.74 -6.52
C THR A 154 -2.28 -4.62 -5.79
N ARG A 155 -2.03 -3.49 -6.45
CA ARG A 155 -1.43 -2.30 -5.84
C ARG A 155 -2.31 -1.73 -4.73
N GLU A 156 -3.62 -1.62 -4.94
CA GLU A 156 -4.53 -1.11 -3.90
C GLU A 156 -4.63 -2.07 -2.70
N ASP A 157 -4.66 -3.38 -2.94
CA ASP A 157 -4.71 -4.40 -1.89
C ASP A 157 -3.43 -4.44 -1.05
N GLU A 158 -2.27 -4.24 -1.68
CA GLU A 158 -0.97 -4.24 -1.01
C GLU A 158 -0.61 -2.90 -0.37
N ARG A 159 -1.35 -1.84 -0.66
CA ARG A 159 -1.06 -0.50 -0.16
C ARG A 159 -1.13 -0.43 1.36
N PHE A 160 -0.17 0.25 1.95
CA PHE A 160 -0.23 0.60 3.36
C PHE A 160 -1.37 1.58 3.65
N GLY A 161 -2.01 1.43 4.81
CA GLY A 161 -2.91 2.47 5.32
C GLY A 161 -2.19 3.83 5.47
N PRO A 162 -2.93 4.96 5.49
CA PRO A 162 -2.37 6.32 5.35
C PRO A 162 -1.22 6.64 6.31
N SER A 163 -1.33 6.23 7.56
CA SER A 163 -0.30 6.50 8.58
C SER A 163 1.00 5.76 8.29
N THR A 164 0.92 4.45 8.05
CA THR A 164 2.11 3.63 7.72
C THR A 164 2.72 4.10 6.39
N ALA A 165 1.88 4.38 5.38
CA ALA A 165 2.35 4.88 4.09
C ALA A 165 3.14 6.18 4.22
N SER A 166 2.71 7.11 5.07
CA SER A 166 3.40 8.39 5.31
C SER A 166 4.77 8.17 5.95
N ILE A 167 4.86 7.29 6.95
CA ILE A 167 6.13 6.96 7.62
C ILE A 167 7.08 6.26 6.64
N VAL A 168 6.59 5.28 5.89
CA VAL A 168 7.36 4.53 4.88
C VAL A 168 7.86 5.45 3.77
N LYS A 169 7.02 6.37 3.28
CA LYS A 169 7.41 7.37 2.27
C LYS A 169 8.54 8.26 2.76
N GLU A 170 8.46 8.74 4.00
CA GLU A 170 9.48 9.60 4.58
C GLU A 170 10.78 8.83 4.85
N ALA A 171 10.69 7.57 5.29
CA ALA A 171 11.85 6.69 5.45
C ALA A 171 12.56 6.45 4.10
N LYS A 172 11.80 6.17 3.03
CA LYS A 172 12.35 6.01 1.66
C LYS A 172 13.11 7.27 1.19
N LYS A 173 12.56 8.47 1.44
CA LYS A 173 13.23 9.74 1.11
C LYS A 173 14.57 9.91 1.80
N ARG A 174 14.70 9.39 3.01
CA ARG A 174 15.93 9.43 3.83
C ARG A 174 16.87 8.26 3.58
N ASN A 175 16.60 7.43 2.57
CA ASN A 175 17.33 6.20 2.27
C ASN A 175 17.38 5.21 3.46
N ILE A 176 16.38 5.23 4.33
CA ILE A 176 16.24 4.26 5.41
C ILE A 176 15.70 2.96 4.80
N PRO A 177 16.41 1.84 4.97
CA PRO A 177 15.95 0.55 4.48
C PRO A 177 14.63 0.13 5.15
N ILE A 178 13.76 -0.46 4.36
CA ILE A 178 12.40 -0.85 4.79
C ILE A 178 12.18 -2.32 4.46
N LEU A 179 11.59 -3.05 5.37
CA LEU A 179 11.13 -4.41 5.16
C LEU A 179 9.72 -4.58 5.70
N ARG A 180 8.76 -4.90 4.84
CA ARG A 180 7.42 -5.31 5.24
C ARG A 180 7.50 -6.72 5.82
N LEU A 181 7.00 -6.93 7.02
CA LEU A 181 7.12 -8.18 7.75
C LEU A 181 5.85 -9.05 7.70
N ASN A 182 4.71 -8.46 7.39
CA ASN A 182 3.44 -9.17 7.25
C ASN A 182 2.56 -8.54 6.17
N GLU A 183 1.41 -9.14 5.91
CA GLU A 183 0.42 -8.66 4.93
C GLU A 183 -0.27 -7.34 5.37
N TYR A 184 -0.17 -7.00 6.66
CA TYR A 184 -0.78 -5.79 7.21
C TYR A 184 0.22 -4.61 7.21
N SER A 185 0.38 -3.97 8.35
CA SER A 185 1.16 -2.74 8.49
C SER A 185 2.42 -2.89 9.34
N LEU A 186 2.86 -4.13 9.64
CA LEU A 186 4.09 -4.34 10.38
C LEU A 186 5.29 -4.13 9.46
N VAL A 187 6.08 -3.11 9.76
CA VAL A 187 7.25 -2.70 8.96
C VAL A 187 8.47 -2.62 9.85
N GLN A 188 9.57 -3.17 9.38
CA GLN A 188 10.89 -2.93 9.94
C GLN A 188 11.57 -1.82 9.16
N LEU A 189 12.10 -0.85 9.88
CA LEU A 189 12.97 0.20 9.39
C LEU A 189 14.39 -0.11 9.83
N TRP A 190 15.38 0.07 8.96
CA TRP A 190 16.78 -0.19 9.21
C TRP A 190 17.13 -1.68 9.41
N TRP A 191 18.42 -1.97 9.67
CA TRP A 191 18.97 -3.32 9.78
C TRP A 191 19.73 -3.53 11.09
N GLY A 192 19.88 -4.80 11.50
CA GLY A 192 20.71 -5.22 12.62
C GLY A 192 20.32 -4.53 13.93
N ILE A 193 21.30 -4.01 14.65
CA ILE A 193 21.09 -3.36 15.97
C ILE A 193 20.31 -2.05 15.89
N HIS A 194 20.25 -1.43 14.72
CA HIS A 194 19.51 -0.17 14.48
C HIS A 194 18.06 -0.39 14.03
N GLN A 195 17.64 -1.65 13.87
CA GLN A 195 16.27 -1.94 13.43
C GLN A 195 15.23 -1.38 14.40
N GLN A 196 14.20 -0.77 13.83
CA GLN A 196 13.00 -0.34 14.55
C GLN A 196 11.78 -0.96 13.86
N ARG A 197 10.77 -1.32 14.64
CA ARG A 197 9.52 -1.84 14.09
C ARG A 197 8.40 -0.88 14.36
N ILE A 198 7.55 -0.74 13.38
CA ILE A 198 6.32 0.06 13.46
C ILE A 198 5.14 -0.80 13.00
N GLN A 199 3.98 -0.54 13.58
CA GLN A 199 2.71 -1.08 13.13
C GLN A 199 1.67 0.04 13.21
N ALA A 200 1.16 0.47 12.07
CA ALA A 200 0.43 1.73 11.95
C ALA A 200 1.24 2.90 12.56
N THR A 201 0.81 3.47 13.67
CA THR A 201 1.50 4.55 14.39
C THR A 201 2.20 4.09 15.66
N THR A 202 2.09 2.81 16.02
CA THR A 202 2.76 2.24 17.19
C THR A 202 4.17 1.77 16.84
N THR A 203 5.06 1.79 17.81
CA THR A 203 6.45 1.37 17.65
C THR A 203 6.80 0.27 18.65
N GLY A 204 7.96 -0.37 18.50
CA GLY A 204 8.47 -1.34 19.47
C GLY A 204 8.73 -0.76 20.88
N LYS A 205 8.65 0.57 21.04
CA LYS A 205 8.77 1.29 22.33
C LYS A 205 7.42 1.71 22.89
N THR A 206 6.32 1.53 22.17
CA THR A 206 4.98 1.82 22.68
C THR A 206 4.59 0.75 23.66
N SER A 207 4.27 1.15 24.91
CA SER A 207 3.82 0.25 25.95
C SER A 207 2.46 -0.36 25.58
N SER A 208 2.28 -1.67 25.80
CA SER A 208 0.98 -2.33 25.67
C SER A 208 -0.04 -1.75 26.64
N ILE A 209 0.38 -1.48 27.89
CA ILE A 209 -0.46 -0.81 28.89
C ILE A 209 -0.90 0.57 28.40
N GLY A 210 0.04 1.35 27.84
CA GLY A 210 -0.29 2.65 27.26
C GLY A 210 -1.25 2.57 26.06
N LEU A 211 -1.16 1.51 25.28
CA LEU A 211 -2.07 1.26 24.16
C LEU A 211 -3.48 0.89 24.65
N GLU A 212 -3.58 0.04 25.65
CA GLU A 212 -4.86 -0.35 26.28
C GLU A 212 -5.55 0.86 26.89
N ILE A 213 -4.83 1.67 27.69
CA ILE A 213 -5.35 2.92 28.27
C ILE A 213 -5.82 3.88 27.17
N ALA A 214 -5.02 4.10 26.13
CA ALA A 214 -5.37 5.01 25.02
C ALA A 214 -6.58 4.51 24.20
N SER A 215 -6.85 3.21 24.19
CA SER A 215 -7.98 2.61 23.51
C SER A 215 -9.29 2.73 24.33
N ASP A 216 -9.19 2.83 25.66
CA ASP A 216 -10.32 3.07 26.55
C ASP A 216 -10.43 4.56 26.90
N LYS A 217 -11.43 5.22 26.30
CA LYS A 217 -11.66 6.67 26.49
C LYS A 217 -11.99 7.02 27.94
N GLN A 218 -12.67 6.12 28.66
CA GLN A 218 -13.07 6.38 30.04
C GLN A 218 -11.87 6.20 30.98
N GLU A 219 -11.08 5.17 30.78
CA GLU A 219 -9.84 4.96 31.54
C GLU A 219 -8.86 6.12 31.34
N THR A 220 -8.64 6.51 30.09
CA THR A 220 -7.84 7.70 29.75
C THR A 220 -8.35 8.94 30.46
N LYS A 221 -9.67 9.17 30.46
CA LYS A 221 -10.29 10.33 31.11
C LYS A 221 -10.10 10.32 32.63
N ASN A 222 -10.26 9.16 33.26
CA ASN A 222 -10.07 9.00 34.69
C ASN A 222 -8.62 9.29 35.09
N ILE A 223 -7.65 8.76 34.35
CA ILE A 223 -6.22 9.02 34.57
C ILE A 223 -5.90 10.50 34.43
N LEU A 224 -6.38 11.13 33.37
CA LEU A 224 -6.18 12.57 33.14
C LEU A 224 -6.79 13.41 34.25
N TYR A 225 -8.03 13.12 34.66
CA TYR A 225 -8.70 13.80 35.75
C TYR A 225 -7.94 13.69 37.08
N ASN A 226 -7.48 12.48 37.45
CA ASN A 226 -6.72 12.22 38.68
C ASN A 226 -5.35 12.94 38.67
N ASN A 227 -4.84 13.29 37.49
CA ASN A 227 -3.60 14.07 37.34
C ASN A 227 -3.87 15.57 37.09
N ALA A 228 -5.05 16.08 37.42
CA ALA A 228 -5.46 17.47 37.29
C ALA A 228 -5.38 18.01 35.83
N ALA A 229 -5.40 17.14 34.81
CA ALA A 229 -5.55 17.56 33.43
C ALA A 229 -7.01 17.96 33.15
N PRO A 230 -7.27 19.05 32.42
CA PRO A 230 -8.63 19.49 32.12
C PRO A 230 -9.33 18.48 31.19
N VAL A 231 -10.35 17.82 31.70
CA VAL A 231 -11.24 16.93 30.95
C VAL A 231 -12.71 17.30 31.21
N PRO A 232 -13.62 17.15 30.24
CA PRO A 232 -15.03 17.41 30.49
C PRO A 232 -15.56 16.47 31.58
N TYR A 233 -16.21 17.03 32.60
CA TYR A 233 -16.89 16.24 33.62
C TYR A 233 -18.03 15.44 32.97
N GLY A 234 -18.18 14.18 33.31
CA GLY A 234 -19.25 13.33 32.79
C GLY A 234 -19.34 11.99 33.48
N LEU A 235 -20.50 11.35 33.30
CA LEU A 235 -20.86 10.09 33.94
C LEU A 235 -21.34 9.09 32.88
N ILE A 236 -21.07 7.83 33.08
CA ILE A 236 -21.58 6.74 32.25
C ILE A 236 -22.89 6.26 32.86
N ILE A 237 -23.86 5.99 31.98
CA ILE A 237 -25.16 5.40 32.32
C ILE A 237 -25.47 4.25 31.38
N GLU A 238 -26.29 3.31 31.83
CA GLU A 238 -26.69 2.14 31.06
C GLU A 238 -28.24 2.05 30.93
N SER A 239 -28.96 2.81 31.77
CA SER A 239 -30.42 2.80 31.84
C SER A 239 -31.04 4.13 31.41
N PRO A 240 -32.15 4.11 30.64
CA PRO A 240 -32.89 5.33 30.31
C PRO A 240 -33.38 6.10 31.55
N GLY A 241 -33.68 5.41 32.65
CA GLY A 241 -34.15 6.03 33.90
C GLY A 241 -33.09 6.90 34.60
N GLU A 242 -31.79 6.78 34.21
CA GLU A 242 -30.71 7.57 34.78
C GLU A 242 -30.43 8.87 34.01
N VAL A 243 -31.02 9.03 32.82
CA VAL A 243 -30.67 10.12 31.89
C VAL A 243 -30.94 11.49 32.52
N GLU A 244 -32.16 11.72 33.02
CA GLU A 244 -32.57 13.01 33.58
C GLU A 244 -31.72 13.38 34.80
N ALA A 245 -31.61 12.50 35.77
CA ALA A 245 -30.83 12.75 36.98
C ALA A 245 -29.35 13.00 36.68
N THR A 246 -28.79 12.27 35.73
CA THR A 246 -27.41 12.42 35.34
C THR A 246 -27.16 13.70 34.53
N ALA A 247 -28.02 14.04 33.59
CA ALA A 247 -27.93 15.28 32.82
C ALA A 247 -28.06 16.52 33.71
N LEU A 248 -28.93 16.50 34.68
CA LEU A 248 -29.06 17.57 35.69
C LEU A 248 -27.83 17.67 36.57
N LYS A 249 -27.23 16.55 36.97
CA LYS A 249 -26.01 16.50 37.78
C LYS A 249 -24.81 17.02 37.02
N VAL A 250 -24.66 16.69 35.73
CA VAL A 250 -23.58 17.21 34.87
C VAL A 250 -23.79 18.70 34.56
N GLY A 251 -25.05 19.11 34.45
CA GLY A 251 -25.48 20.48 34.17
C GLY A 251 -25.46 20.81 32.68
N PHE A 252 -26.62 21.21 32.16
CA PHE A 252 -26.78 21.62 30.76
C PHE A 252 -25.89 22.84 30.38
N PRO A 253 -25.48 22.96 29.11
CA PRO A 253 -25.64 22.00 28.03
C PRO A 253 -24.71 20.78 28.19
N VAL A 254 -25.15 19.63 27.64
CA VAL A 254 -24.38 18.37 27.73
C VAL A 254 -24.12 17.79 26.33
N VAL A 255 -23.17 16.86 26.27
CA VAL A 255 -22.91 15.95 25.15
C VAL A 255 -23.30 14.57 25.58
N ILE A 256 -24.02 13.85 24.73
CA ILE A 256 -24.43 12.45 24.95
C ILE A 256 -23.88 11.62 23.80
N LYS A 257 -23.11 10.58 24.15
CA LYS A 257 -22.44 9.76 23.14
C LYS A 257 -22.19 8.33 23.65
N PRO A 258 -22.14 7.33 22.75
CA PRO A 258 -21.77 5.98 23.11
C PRO A 258 -20.29 5.92 23.55
N VAL A 259 -19.98 5.07 24.53
CA VAL A 259 -18.61 4.90 25.06
C VAL A 259 -17.70 4.26 24.02
N ASP A 260 -18.19 3.25 23.29
CA ASP A 260 -17.37 2.38 22.43
C ASP A 260 -17.44 2.75 20.93
N ALA A 261 -18.10 3.85 20.55
CA ALA A 261 -18.19 4.28 19.16
C ALA A 261 -17.05 5.25 18.77
N HIS A 262 -16.76 5.27 17.48
CA HIS A 262 -15.70 6.10 16.88
C HIS A 262 -16.29 7.08 15.85
N GLN A 263 -15.53 8.13 15.53
CA GLN A 263 -15.85 9.10 14.47
C GLN A 263 -17.18 9.86 14.67
N GLY A 264 -17.60 10.07 15.92
CA GLY A 264 -18.82 10.82 16.24
C GLY A 264 -20.14 10.07 15.99
N LYS A 265 -20.10 8.77 15.69
CA LYS A 265 -21.33 7.98 15.51
C LYS A 265 -22.13 7.94 16.80
N GLY A 266 -23.43 8.23 16.71
CA GLY A 266 -24.35 8.26 17.85
C GLY A 266 -24.07 9.37 18.86
N ALA A 267 -23.25 10.38 18.53
CA ALA A 267 -22.98 11.50 19.42
C ALA A 267 -23.92 12.69 19.14
N THR A 268 -24.58 13.19 20.19
CA THR A 268 -25.40 14.41 20.15
C THR A 268 -24.73 15.46 21.03
N ILE A 269 -24.45 16.62 20.45
CA ILE A 269 -23.78 17.73 21.13
C ILE A 269 -24.76 18.85 21.44
N ASN A 270 -24.43 19.70 22.43
CA ASN A 270 -25.19 20.88 22.83
C ASN A 270 -26.65 20.58 23.19
N VAL A 271 -26.86 19.49 23.94
CA VAL A 271 -28.18 19.12 24.46
C VAL A 271 -28.54 20.01 25.63
N ASN A 272 -29.70 20.68 25.59
CA ASN A 272 -30.04 21.74 26.51
C ASN A 272 -31.19 21.44 27.49
N ASN A 273 -31.86 20.32 27.34
CA ASN A 273 -32.96 19.91 28.18
C ASN A 273 -33.11 18.40 28.33
N THR A 274 -33.93 17.94 29.25
CA THR A 274 -34.09 16.50 29.56
C THR A 274 -34.79 15.70 28.46
N GLU A 275 -35.69 16.32 27.71
CA GLU A 275 -36.38 15.67 26.60
C GLU A 275 -35.43 15.35 25.46
N ASP A 276 -34.61 16.32 25.07
CA ASP A 276 -33.55 16.13 24.08
C ASP A 276 -32.48 15.14 24.58
N ALA A 277 -32.17 15.15 25.87
CA ALA A 277 -31.26 14.19 26.48
C ALA A 277 -31.74 12.75 26.37
N SER A 278 -33.06 12.52 26.59
CA SER A 278 -33.63 11.18 26.45
C SER A 278 -33.57 10.72 24.99
N ARG A 279 -33.91 11.58 24.03
CA ARG A 279 -33.77 11.26 22.58
C ARG A 279 -32.34 10.97 22.19
N ALA A 280 -31.37 11.78 22.65
CA ALA A 280 -29.97 11.59 22.40
C ALA A 280 -29.42 10.28 23.02
N PHE A 281 -29.89 9.90 24.18
CA PHE A 281 -29.53 8.63 24.81
C PHE A 281 -30.00 7.43 23.98
N GLU A 282 -31.24 7.42 23.49
CA GLU A 282 -31.75 6.33 22.65
C GLU A 282 -30.92 6.21 21.35
N ALA A 283 -30.59 7.34 20.71
CA ALA A 283 -29.71 7.34 19.51
C ALA A 283 -28.30 6.82 19.81
N ALA A 284 -27.73 7.17 20.96
CA ALA A 284 -26.41 6.69 21.37
C ALA A 284 -26.43 5.19 21.70
N ARG A 285 -27.54 4.72 22.27
CA ARG A 285 -27.70 3.33 22.69
C ARG A 285 -27.77 2.33 21.52
N GLU A 286 -28.12 2.77 20.33
CA GLU A 286 -28.04 1.94 19.12
C GLU A 286 -26.60 1.45 18.84
N PHE A 287 -25.59 2.17 19.34
CA PHE A 287 -24.17 1.89 19.09
C PHE A 287 -23.43 1.26 20.27
N SER A 288 -23.89 1.46 21.51
CA SER A 288 -23.27 0.91 22.72
C SER A 288 -24.28 0.81 23.85
N SER A 289 -24.23 -0.25 24.66
CA SER A 289 -25.01 -0.38 25.88
C SER A 289 -24.62 0.65 26.95
N ARG A 290 -23.42 1.20 26.87
CA ARG A 290 -22.89 2.23 27.79
C ARG A 290 -22.87 3.57 27.09
N VAL A 291 -23.53 4.56 27.69
CA VAL A 291 -23.62 5.92 27.16
C VAL A 291 -23.02 6.89 28.15
N VAL A 292 -22.18 7.80 27.69
CA VAL A 292 -21.64 8.87 28.52
C VAL A 292 -22.43 10.16 28.32
N ILE A 293 -22.80 10.80 29.43
CA ILE A 293 -23.30 12.17 29.48
C ILE A 293 -22.20 13.03 30.05
N GLU A 294 -21.71 14.00 29.29
CA GLU A 294 -20.63 14.86 29.72
C GLU A 294 -20.92 16.35 29.45
N LYS A 295 -20.28 17.23 30.21
CA LYS A 295 -20.41 18.67 30.04
C LYS A 295 -20.01 19.09 28.62
N TYR A 296 -20.88 19.82 27.96
CA TYR A 296 -20.50 20.49 26.71
C TYR A 296 -19.53 21.62 26.99
N ILE A 297 -18.36 21.58 26.33
CA ILE A 297 -17.36 22.62 26.40
C ILE A 297 -17.39 23.40 25.10
N GLN A 298 -17.73 24.70 25.19
CA GLN A 298 -17.69 25.58 24.06
C GLN A 298 -16.22 25.96 23.77
N GLY A 299 -15.81 25.84 22.53
CA GLY A 299 -14.45 26.17 22.11
C GLY A 299 -14.21 25.85 20.62
N ASN A 300 -12.99 26.07 20.19
CA ASN A 300 -12.55 25.69 18.86
C ASN A 300 -11.87 24.31 18.91
N ASP A 301 -12.15 23.45 17.93
CA ASP A 301 -11.49 22.16 17.78
C ASP A 301 -10.13 22.38 17.11
N TYR A 302 -9.07 21.85 17.72
CA TYR A 302 -7.72 21.83 17.17
C TYR A 302 -7.27 20.39 16.95
N ARG A 303 -6.55 20.17 15.85
CA ARG A 303 -5.93 18.87 15.48
C ARG A 303 -4.44 19.05 15.20
#